data_16b9470c80a95464c021616a863f8e21
#
_entry.id   16b9470c80a95464c021616a863f8e21
#
_cell.length_a   1.000
_cell.length_b   1.000
_cell.length_c   1.000
_cell.angle_alpha   90.00
_cell.angle_beta   90.00
_cell.angle_gamma   90.00
#
_symmetry.space_group_name_H-M   'P 1'
#
loop_
_entity.id
_entity.type
_entity.pdbx_description
1 polymer ?
#
loop_
_entity_poly.entity_id
_entity_poly.type
_entity_poly.pdbx_seq_one_letter_code
_entity_poly.pdbx_strand_id
1 'polypeptide(L)'
;NLSDLLRKKHISVEIPENGCIEFSGDLEWTMEALMNLMKNCMEHSQSGGIVHCGYSENPLYVEVRIWDDGAGFDPEDIPHLFDRFYRGRRAVGNGIGIGLALARSIFELQNGTVTAYNLRNGGACFEIRIYSH
;
A
#
# COMPACT_ATOMS: atom_id res chain seq x y z
N ASN A 1 10.32 -13.06 2.97
CA ASN A 1 10.39 -11.76 2.34
C ASN A 1 9.28 -11.61 1.30
N LEU A 2 9.28 -10.52 0.60
CA LEU A 2 8.25 -10.20 -0.40
C LEU A 2 8.16 -11.26 -1.50
N SER A 3 9.30 -11.74 -1.97
CA SER A 3 9.35 -12.77 -3.01
C SER A 3 8.70 -14.07 -2.56
N ASP A 4 8.92 -14.46 -1.32
CA ASP A 4 8.34 -15.69 -0.78
C ASP A 4 6.84 -15.59 -0.67
N LEU A 5 6.32 -14.45 -0.25
CA LEU A 5 4.88 -14.21 -0.16
C LEU A 5 4.24 -14.25 -1.55
N LEU A 6 4.87 -13.64 -2.54
CA LEU A 6 4.41 -13.67 -3.93
C LEU A 6 4.34 -15.09 -4.48
N ARG A 7 5.36 -15.90 -4.22
CA ARG A 7 5.38 -17.29 -4.68
C ARG A 7 4.27 -18.12 -4.05
N LYS A 8 4.06 -17.96 -2.75
CA LYS A 8 3.06 -18.73 -2.02
C LYS A 8 1.65 -18.51 -2.55
N LYS A 9 1.35 -17.29 -2.96
CA LYS A 9 0.01 -16.92 -3.44
C LYS A 9 -0.11 -16.85 -4.96
N HIS A 10 0.99 -17.06 -5.68
CA HIS A 10 1.02 -16.88 -7.13
C HIS A 10 0.49 -15.51 -7.53
N ILE A 11 0.95 -14.48 -6.85
CA ILE A 11 0.55 -13.09 -7.10
C ILE A 11 1.63 -12.42 -7.95
N SER A 12 1.20 -11.72 -8.97
CA SER A 12 2.08 -10.90 -9.80
C SER A 12 2.01 -9.44 -9.37
N VAL A 13 3.14 -8.75 -9.47
CA VAL A 13 3.19 -7.30 -9.23
C VAL A 13 3.45 -6.62 -10.55
N GLU A 14 2.52 -5.76 -10.97
CA GLU A 14 2.69 -4.94 -12.16
C GLU A 14 3.25 -3.60 -11.79
N ILE A 15 4.41 -3.28 -12.36
CA ILE A 15 5.11 -2.01 -12.14
C ILE A 15 5.29 -1.36 -13.50
N PRO A 16 4.99 -0.06 -13.66
CA PRO A 16 5.23 0.63 -14.94
C PRO A 16 6.69 0.52 -15.35
N GLU A 17 6.93 0.14 -16.59
CA GLU A 17 8.29 -0.05 -17.10
C GLU A 17 9.03 1.24 -17.33
N ASN A 18 8.32 2.31 -17.63
CA ASN A 18 8.92 3.58 -18.00
C ASN A 18 8.54 4.66 -17.01
N GLY A 19 9.47 5.52 -16.71
CA GLY A 19 9.25 6.67 -15.87
C GLY A 19 10.07 6.64 -14.61
N CYS A 20 10.25 7.79 -14.07
CA CYS A 20 10.96 7.99 -12.83
C CYS A 20 10.24 9.08 -12.06
N ILE A 21 9.99 8.86 -10.80
CA ILE A 21 9.49 9.90 -9.92
C ILE A 21 10.55 10.18 -8.87
N GLU A 22 10.72 11.46 -8.57
CA GLU A 22 11.71 11.89 -7.61
C GLU A 22 11.04 12.67 -6.49
N PHE A 23 11.48 12.41 -5.28
CA PHE A 23 11.08 13.17 -4.12
C PHE A 23 12.19 13.12 -3.08
N SER A 24 12.14 14.05 -2.15
CA SER A 24 13.10 14.08 -1.05
C SER A 24 12.62 13.19 0.08
N GLY A 25 13.43 12.21 0.47
CA GLY A 25 13.05 11.29 1.53
C GLY A 25 14.16 10.29 1.84
N ASP A 26 13.90 9.45 2.83
CA ASP A 26 14.80 8.38 3.22
C ASP A 26 14.45 7.11 2.46
N LEU A 27 15.38 6.62 1.66
CA LEU A 27 15.14 5.47 0.78
C LEU A 27 14.78 4.21 1.56
N GLU A 28 15.54 3.90 2.62
CA GLU A 28 15.30 2.67 3.37
C GLU A 28 13.95 2.69 4.07
N TRP A 29 13.61 3.79 4.74
CA TRP A 29 12.34 3.94 5.41
C TRP A 29 11.17 3.95 4.43
N THR A 30 11.35 4.62 3.30
CA THR A 30 10.33 4.66 2.24
C THR A 30 10.06 3.27 1.69
N MET A 31 11.12 2.49 1.43
CA MET A 31 10.95 1.11 0.97
C MET A 31 10.25 0.23 2.01
N GLU A 32 10.58 0.40 3.28
CA GLU A 32 9.91 -0.32 4.37
C GLU A 32 8.41 -0.02 4.38
N ALA A 33 8.05 1.26 4.25
CA ALA A 33 6.66 1.66 4.23
C ALA A 33 5.91 1.09 3.02
N LEU A 34 6.50 1.19 1.82
CA LEU A 34 5.91 0.63 0.61
C LEU A 34 5.71 -0.88 0.73
N MET A 35 6.70 -1.59 1.27
CA MET A 35 6.60 -3.03 1.47
C MET A 35 5.46 -3.39 2.42
N ASN A 36 5.25 -2.62 3.48
CA ASN A 36 4.15 -2.85 4.40
C ASN A 36 2.79 -2.72 3.70
N LEU A 37 2.63 -1.72 2.84
CA LEU A 37 1.39 -1.52 2.08
C LEU A 37 1.19 -2.65 1.06
N MET A 38 2.24 -3.00 0.33
CA MET A 38 2.17 -4.08 -0.67
C MET A 38 1.87 -5.42 -0.01
N LYS A 39 2.50 -5.68 1.13
CA LYS A 39 2.27 -6.91 1.89
C LYS A 39 0.81 -7.03 2.32
N ASN A 40 0.21 -5.93 2.75
CA ASN A 40 -1.21 -5.92 3.09
C ASN A 40 -2.08 -6.31 1.88
N CYS A 41 -1.80 -5.72 0.72
CA CYS A 41 -2.52 -6.08 -0.51
C CYS A 41 -2.35 -7.56 -0.84
N MET A 42 -1.14 -8.10 -0.72
CA MET A 42 -0.87 -9.50 -1.01
C MET A 42 -1.58 -10.44 -0.04
N GLU A 43 -1.64 -10.07 1.23
CA GLU A 43 -2.30 -10.89 2.25
C GLU A 43 -3.80 -10.99 2.02
N HIS A 44 -4.40 -9.96 1.44
CA HIS A 44 -5.84 -9.92 1.16
C HIS A 44 -6.21 -10.32 -0.26
N SER A 45 -5.23 -10.56 -1.13
CA SER A 45 -5.47 -11.00 -2.49
C SER A 45 -5.66 -12.50 -2.56
N GLN A 46 -6.46 -12.93 -3.53
CA GLN A 46 -6.63 -14.35 -3.82
C GLN A 46 -5.45 -14.85 -4.65
N SER A 47 -5.20 -16.16 -4.57
CA SER A 47 -4.21 -16.80 -5.43
C SER A 47 -4.52 -16.52 -6.90
N GLY A 48 -3.52 -16.14 -7.66
CA GLY A 48 -3.69 -15.72 -9.05
C GLY A 48 -4.02 -14.25 -9.22
N GLY A 49 -4.15 -13.50 -8.13
CA GLY A 49 -4.42 -12.08 -8.19
C GLY A 49 -3.21 -11.25 -8.61
N ILE A 50 -3.45 -9.98 -8.87
CA ILE A 50 -2.41 -9.04 -9.29
C ILE A 50 -2.39 -7.86 -8.33
N VAL A 51 -1.20 -7.49 -7.89
CA VAL A 51 -0.96 -6.24 -7.17
C VAL A 51 -0.38 -5.25 -8.16
N HIS A 52 -1.04 -4.13 -8.31
CA HIS A 52 -0.65 -3.09 -9.25
C HIS A 52 0.01 -1.93 -8.53
N CYS A 53 0.96 -1.29 -9.20
CA CYS A 53 1.57 -0.04 -8.75
C CYS A 53 1.49 0.97 -9.86
N GLY A 54 1.04 2.17 -9.53
CA GLY A 54 1.00 3.29 -10.47
C GLY A 54 1.58 4.54 -9.82
N TYR A 55 2.02 5.46 -10.63
CA TYR A 55 2.53 6.73 -10.13
C TYR A 55 2.19 7.86 -11.08
N SER A 56 2.16 9.06 -10.53
CA SER A 56 2.01 10.29 -11.29
C SER A 56 2.66 11.42 -10.52
N GLU A 57 2.93 12.52 -11.20
CA GLU A 57 3.46 13.70 -10.53
C GLU A 57 2.85 14.96 -11.13
N ASN A 58 2.81 15.98 -10.30
CA ASN A 58 2.42 17.32 -10.70
C ASN A 58 3.26 18.32 -9.88
N PRO A 59 3.14 19.64 -10.09
CA PRO A 59 3.96 20.59 -9.34
C PRO A 59 3.76 20.58 -7.83
N LEU A 60 2.66 20.04 -7.33
CA LEU A 60 2.32 20.05 -5.91
C LEU A 60 2.77 18.78 -5.18
N TYR A 61 2.68 17.63 -5.84
CA TYR A 61 3.01 16.37 -5.18
C TYR A 61 3.36 15.27 -6.18
N VAL A 62 4.02 14.24 -5.66
CA VAL A 62 4.18 12.95 -6.32
C VAL A 62 3.15 12.01 -5.72
N GLU A 63 2.46 11.25 -6.56
CA GLU A 63 1.46 10.29 -6.11
C GLU A 63 1.88 8.87 -6.50
N VAL A 64 1.78 7.96 -5.54
CA VAL A 64 1.98 6.54 -5.78
C VAL A 64 0.71 5.82 -5.33
N ARG A 65 0.22 4.91 -6.16
CA ARG A 65 -0.94 4.08 -5.80
C ARG A 65 -0.56 2.62 -5.87
N ILE A 66 -1.04 1.86 -4.89
CA ILE A 66 -0.87 0.42 -4.81
C ILE A 66 -2.26 -0.17 -4.66
N TRP A 67 -2.66 -1.06 -5.57
CA TRP A 67 -4.00 -1.62 -5.50
C TRP A 67 -4.02 -3.07 -5.97
N ASP A 68 -5.10 -3.77 -5.62
CA ASP A 68 -5.33 -5.14 -6.04
C ASP A 68 -6.68 -5.27 -6.77
N ASP A 69 -6.96 -6.46 -7.26
CA ASP A 69 -8.21 -6.77 -7.97
C ASP A 69 -9.15 -7.64 -7.12
N GLY A 70 -8.93 -7.65 -5.82
CA GLY A 70 -9.68 -8.49 -4.89
C GLY A 70 -11.02 -7.91 -4.48
N ALA A 71 -11.51 -8.35 -3.33
CA ALA A 71 -12.79 -7.92 -2.79
C ALA A 71 -12.77 -6.49 -2.23
N GLY A 72 -11.59 -5.94 -1.97
CA GLY A 72 -11.43 -4.65 -1.32
C GLY A 72 -11.46 -4.78 0.19
N PHE A 73 -11.38 -3.64 0.86
CA PHE A 73 -11.51 -3.57 2.31
C PHE A 73 -12.97 -3.72 2.72
N ASP A 74 -13.21 -4.30 3.89
CA ASP A 74 -14.50 -4.18 4.54
C ASP A 74 -14.70 -2.70 4.85
N PRO A 75 -15.82 -2.08 4.42
CA PRO A 75 -16.03 -0.65 4.66
C PRO A 75 -15.94 -0.24 6.13
N GLU A 76 -16.27 -1.12 7.05
CA GLU A 76 -16.17 -0.83 8.48
C GLU A 76 -14.72 -0.74 8.96
N ASP A 77 -13.80 -1.39 8.25
CA ASP A 77 -12.37 -1.37 8.61
C ASP A 77 -11.65 -0.11 8.12
N ILE A 78 -12.15 0.51 7.04
CA ILE A 78 -11.42 1.62 6.39
C ILE A 78 -11.05 2.74 7.34
N PRO A 79 -11.94 3.25 8.21
CA PRO A 79 -11.58 4.33 9.13
C PRO A 79 -10.51 3.94 10.15
N HIS A 80 -10.23 2.66 10.32
CA HIS A 80 -9.34 2.14 11.37
C HIS A 80 -8.07 1.49 10.82
N LEU A 81 -7.92 1.42 9.50
CA LEU A 81 -6.81 0.67 8.89
C LEU A 81 -5.43 1.12 9.38
N PHE A 82 -5.26 2.40 9.68
CA PHE A 82 -3.99 2.94 10.13
C PHE A 82 -3.89 3.09 11.64
N ASP A 83 -4.89 2.64 12.37
CA ASP A 83 -4.84 2.65 13.83
C ASP A 83 -3.88 1.56 14.30
N ARG A 84 -3.08 1.85 15.32
CA ARG A 84 -2.13 0.88 15.87
C ARG A 84 -2.88 -0.29 16.49
N PHE A 85 -2.38 -1.50 16.21
CA PHE A 85 -2.92 -2.77 16.71
C PHE A 85 -4.33 -3.12 16.20
N TYR A 86 -4.88 -2.34 15.29
CA TYR A 86 -6.15 -2.70 14.68
C TYR A 86 -5.96 -3.86 13.71
N ARG A 87 -6.84 -4.84 13.80
CA ARG A 87 -6.92 -5.94 12.84
C ARG A 87 -8.34 -6.02 12.33
N GLY A 88 -8.50 -5.98 11.01
CA GLY A 88 -9.80 -6.02 10.39
C GLY A 88 -10.53 -7.35 10.61
N ARG A 89 -11.80 -7.39 10.28
CA ARG A 89 -12.65 -8.58 10.41
C ARG A 89 -12.12 -9.77 9.62
N ARG A 90 -11.46 -9.51 8.50
CA ARG A 90 -10.89 -10.54 7.62
C ARG A 90 -9.38 -10.64 7.77
N ALA A 91 -8.88 -10.30 8.95
CA ALA A 91 -7.44 -10.31 9.19
C ALA A 91 -6.87 -11.70 8.95
N VAL A 92 -5.74 -11.76 8.26
CA VAL A 92 -5.00 -12.99 7.99
C VAL A 92 -3.55 -12.82 8.47
N GLY A 93 -2.90 -13.94 8.72
CA GLY A 93 -1.53 -13.93 9.19
C GLY A 93 -1.40 -13.61 10.67
N ASN A 94 -0.18 -13.50 11.14
CA ASN A 94 0.15 -13.32 12.54
C ASN A 94 0.56 -11.88 12.89
N GLY A 95 0.22 -10.92 12.03
CA GLY A 95 0.55 -9.52 12.28
C GLY A 95 -0.15 -8.96 13.51
N ILE A 96 0.47 -8.02 14.16
CA ILE A 96 -0.07 -7.37 15.35
C ILE A 96 -0.71 -6.00 15.06
N GLY A 97 -0.91 -5.68 13.78
CA GLY A 97 -1.62 -4.47 13.39
C GLY A 97 -0.81 -3.19 13.49
N ILE A 98 0.52 -3.26 13.32
CA ILE A 98 1.36 -2.07 13.36
C ILE A 98 1.94 -1.66 12.00
N GLY A 99 1.89 -2.57 11.01
CA GLY A 99 2.53 -2.35 9.71
C GLY A 99 1.97 -1.14 8.95
N LEU A 100 0.64 -1.02 8.90
CA LEU A 100 0.00 0.10 8.20
C LEU A 100 0.19 1.41 8.95
N ALA A 101 0.09 1.39 10.27
CA ALA A 101 0.34 2.57 11.09
C ALA A 101 1.78 3.07 10.92
N LEU A 102 2.73 2.14 10.90
CA LEU A 102 4.14 2.46 10.67
C LEU A 102 4.35 3.08 9.29
N ALA A 103 3.78 2.48 8.25
CA ALA A 103 3.88 3.00 6.90
C ALA A 103 3.38 4.44 6.80
N ARG A 104 2.21 4.71 7.37
CA ARG A 104 1.65 6.06 7.38
C ARG A 104 2.57 7.05 8.10
N SER A 105 3.09 6.66 9.26
CA SER A 105 4.01 7.51 10.04
C SER A 105 5.26 7.84 9.24
N ILE A 106 5.82 6.87 8.52
CA ILE A 106 7.01 7.09 7.70
C ILE A 106 6.76 8.12 6.61
N PHE A 107 5.62 8.01 5.92
CA PHE A 107 5.29 8.99 4.88
C PHE A 107 4.96 10.36 5.46
N GLU A 108 4.27 10.41 6.59
CA GLU A 108 3.96 11.69 7.25
C GLU A 108 5.22 12.45 7.68
N LEU A 109 6.26 11.71 8.13
CA LEU A 109 7.54 12.31 8.47
C LEU A 109 8.28 12.87 7.25
N GLN A 110 7.91 12.44 6.05
CA GLN A 110 8.51 12.89 4.80
C GLN A 110 7.58 13.82 4.01
N ASN A 111 6.71 14.52 4.70
CA ASN A 111 5.76 15.48 4.12
C ASN A 111 4.73 14.80 3.19
N GLY A 112 4.32 13.61 3.57
CA GLY A 112 3.38 12.85 2.77
C GLY A 112 2.13 12.43 3.53
N THR A 113 1.19 11.87 2.79
CA THR A 113 -0.04 11.30 3.33
C THR A 113 -0.26 9.92 2.73
N VAL A 114 -0.98 9.07 3.46
CA VAL A 114 -1.44 7.79 2.97
C VAL A 114 -2.93 7.68 3.25
N THR A 115 -3.69 7.34 2.23
CA THR A 115 -5.12 7.08 2.36
C THR A 115 -5.45 5.71 1.77
N ALA A 116 -6.58 5.15 2.17
CA ALA A 116 -7.03 3.85 1.69
C ALA A 116 -8.49 3.95 1.29
N TYR A 117 -8.84 3.31 0.18
CA TYR A 117 -10.21 3.28 -0.29
C TYR A 117 -10.44 2.06 -1.18
N ASN A 118 -11.70 1.74 -1.41
CA ASN A 118 -12.08 0.72 -2.36
C ASN A 118 -12.24 1.31 -3.76
N LEU A 119 -11.76 0.58 -4.74
CA LEU A 119 -11.94 0.95 -6.14
C LEU A 119 -13.37 0.67 -6.59
N ARG A 120 -13.86 1.44 -7.55
CA ARG A 120 -15.22 1.30 -8.09
C ARG A 120 -15.51 -0.10 -8.61
N ASN A 121 -14.54 -0.68 -9.31
CA ASN A 121 -14.70 -1.97 -9.97
C ASN A 121 -14.23 -3.13 -9.12
N GLY A 122 -14.04 -2.90 -7.83
CA GLY A 122 -13.52 -3.89 -6.91
C GLY A 122 -12.01 -3.73 -6.69
N GLY A 123 -11.58 -4.15 -5.52
CA GLY A 123 -10.19 -4.07 -5.11
C GLY A 123 -9.94 -2.96 -4.10
N ALA A 124 -8.85 -3.11 -3.37
CA ALA A 124 -8.39 -2.17 -2.36
C ALA A 124 -7.26 -1.33 -2.91
N CYS A 125 -7.24 -0.05 -2.56
CA CYS A 125 -6.20 0.87 -3.01
C CYS A 125 -5.62 1.65 -1.85
N PHE A 126 -4.30 1.74 -1.82
CA PHE A 126 -3.57 2.70 -0.99
C PHE A 126 -3.05 3.82 -1.89
N GLU A 127 -3.29 5.05 -1.50
CA GLU A 127 -2.84 6.23 -2.24
C GLU A 127 -1.89 7.03 -1.37
N ILE A 128 -0.67 7.21 -1.87
CA ILE A 128 0.41 7.90 -1.17
C ILE A 128 0.67 9.19 -1.93
N ARG A 129 0.70 10.31 -1.22
CA ARG A 129 1.09 11.60 -1.81
C ARG A 129 2.25 12.16 -1.00
N ILE A 130 3.30 12.58 -1.70
CA ILE A 130 4.46 13.23 -1.10
C ILE A 130 4.52 14.62 -1.69
N TYR A 131 4.34 15.63 -0.83
CA TYR A 131 4.17 17.01 -1.26
C TYR A 131 5.50 17.72 -1.44
N SER A 132 5.51 18.59 -2.45
CA SER A 132 6.65 19.47 -2.69
C SER A 132 6.71 20.56 -1.63
N HIS A 133 7.90 21.05 -1.39
CA HIS A 133 8.12 22.13 -0.43
C HIS A 133 8.01 23.50 -1.07
#